data_c14264201f141b1eef7abef8df14f121
#
_entry.id   c14264201f141b1eef7abef8df14f121
#
_cell.length_a   1.000
_cell.length_b   1.000
_cell.length_c   1.000
_cell.angle_alpha   90.00
_cell.angle_beta   90.00
_cell.angle_gamma   90.00
#
_symmetry.space_group_name_H-M   'P 1'
#
loop_
_entity.id
_entity.type
_entity.pdbx_description
1 polymer ?
#
loop_
_entity_poly.entity_id
_entity_poly.type
_entity_poly.pdbx_seq_one_letter_code
_entity_poly.pdbx_strand_id
1 'polypeptide(L)'
;MMVTLDNMNVMGVLANATNMIATGEVMQLTNVYDASITEEQYFEVIYRKTSCLFEAGCHVSAILANCDHENDFSMMIEYGKNLGTAFQIIDDAMDYMASEEEIGKNLGDDLSEGKPTLPIIHAIKMSEGDEKKMLQSAIEMGDIGKLEVIQNIISKTGAIEYTTKKAVEFSNRAIESLSNLKNSVYKEALISIAQFSVDRNS
;
A
#
# COMPACT_ATOMS: atom_id res chain seq x y z
N MET A 1 22.99 10.56 -12.56
CA MET A 1 22.25 9.65 -13.43
C MET A 1 21.01 10.30 -14.01
N MET A 2 20.05 10.85 -13.22
CA MET A 2 18.84 11.51 -13.75
C MET A 2 19.15 12.72 -14.65
N VAL A 3 20.10 13.57 -14.24
CA VAL A 3 20.54 14.76 -15.00
C VAL A 3 21.19 14.40 -16.35
N THR A 4 21.72 13.18 -16.50
CA THR A 4 22.35 12.72 -17.75
C THR A 4 21.35 12.31 -18.84
N LEU A 5 20.05 12.17 -18.49
CA LEU A 5 18.98 11.83 -19.44
C LEU A 5 18.51 13.05 -20.24
N ASP A 6 18.82 14.27 -19.79
CA ASP A 6 18.43 15.55 -20.39
C ASP A 6 16.93 15.62 -20.81
N ASN A 7 16.06 15.01 -19.99
CA ASN A 7 14.62 14.96 -20.24
C ASN A 7 13.86 15.63 -19.09
N MET A 8 13.33 16.83 -19.37
CA MET A 8 12.62 17.65 -18.38
C MET A 8 11.32 17.02 -17.90
N ASN A 9 10.64 16.22 -18.74
CA ASN A 9 9.41 15.52 -18.33
C ASN A 9 9.73 14.46 -17.27
N VAL A 10 10.79 13.67 -17.47
CA VAL A 10 11.26 12.70 -16.48
C VAL A 10 11.63 13.40 -15.16
N MET A 11 12.35 14.52 -15.24
CA MET A 11 12.71 15.29 -14.05
C MET A 11 11.48 15.83 -13.31
N GLY A 12 10.48 16.30 -14.04
CA GLY A 12 9.20 16.77 -13.48
C GLY A 12 8.44 15.66 -12.74
N VAL A 13 8.32 14.48 -13.34
CA VAL A 13 7.65 13.31 -12.71
C VAL A 13 8.35 12.93 -11.41
N LEU A 14 9.67 12.82 -11.42
CA LEU A 14 10.44 12.42 -10.24
C LEU A 14 10.43 13.47 -9.13
N ALA A 15 10.50 14.76 -9.49
CA ALA A 15 10.40 15.86 -8.51
C ALA A 15 9.01 15.86 -7.84
N ASN A 16 7.93 15.67 -8.60
CA ASN A 16 6.58 15.57 -8.08
C ASN A 16 6.41 14.35 -7.16
N ALA A 17 6.92 13.18 -7.54
CA ALA A 17 6.89 11.99 -6.70
C ALA A 17 7.64 12.21 -5.38
N THR A 18 8.82 12.84 -5.42
CA THR A 18 9.59 13.16 -4.21
C THR A 18 8.80 14.08 -3.26
N ASN A 19 8.14 15.12 -3.79
CA ASN A 19 7.31 16.01 -3.00
C ASN A 19 6.08 15.29 -2.41
N MET A 20 5.47 14.39 -3.20
CA MET A 20 4.34 13.58 -2.74
C MET A 20 4.75 12.65 -1.59
N ILE A 21 5.89 11.95 -1.72
CA ILE A 21 6.42 11.07 -0.67
C ILE A 21 6.67 11.86 0.61
N ALA A 22 7.35 13.01 0.51
CA ALA A 22 7.59 13.88 1.68
C ALA A 22 6.28 14.32 2.36
N THR A 23 5.27 14.67 1.56
CA THR A 23 3.94 15.01 2.08
C THR A 23 3.27 13.80 2.73
N GLY A 24 3.37 12.61 2.13
CA GLY A 24 2.83 11.36 2.67
C GLY A 24 3.45 10.99 4.02
N GLU A 25 4.77 11.16 4.17
CA GLU A 25 5.46 10.95 5.45
C GLU A 25 4.96 11.92 6.53
N VAL A 26 4.83 13.20 6.22
CA VAL A 26 4.27 14.18 7.16
C VAL A 26 2.84 13.83 7.53
N MET A 27 2.00 13.45 6.57
CA MET A 27 0.62 13.01 6.85
C MET A 27 0.59 11.78 7.76
N GLN A 28 1.46 10.78 7.50
CA GLN A 28 1.55 9.62 8.38
C GLN A 28 1.93 10.02 9.81
N LEU A 29 2.94 10.89 9.97
CA LEU A 29 3.36 11.39 11.28
C LEU A 29 2.25 12.16 12.02
N THR A 30 1.36 12.84 11.29
CA THR A 30 0.20 13.50 11.92
C THR A 30 -0.92 12.54 12.29
N ASN A 31 -0.97 11.36 11.69
CA ASN A 31 -1.99 10.34 11.90
C ASN A 31 -1.58 9.28 12.95
N VAL A 32 -0.30 9.21 13.34
CA VAL A 32 0.13 8.28 14.40
C VAL A 32 -0.56 8.59 15.71
N TYR A 33 -0.90 7.55 16.46
CA TYR A 33 -1.64 7.60 17.72
C TYR A 33 -3.08 8.13 17.60
N ASP A 34 -3.63 8.25 16.38
CA ASP A 34 -5.01 8.65 16.15
C ASP A 34 -5.88 7.44 15.73
N ALA A 35 -6.64 6.91 16.68
CA ALA A 35 -7.55 5.79 16.45
C ALA A 35 -8.82 6.17 15.66
N SER A 36 -9.01 7.43 15.30
CA SER A 36 -10.15 7.92 14.51
C SER A 36 -9.91 7.95 13.00
N ILE A 37 -8.70 7.61 12.55
CA ILE A 37 -8.33 7.60 11.14
C ILE A 37 -9.26 6.69 10.35
N THR A 38 -9.80 7.25 9.25
CA THR A 38 -10.71 6.53 8.35
C THR A 38 -9.94 5.75 7.27
N GLU A 39 -10.64 4.82 6.63
CA GLU A 39 -10.10 4.06 5.50
C GLU A 39 -9.68 4.99 4.34
N GLU A 40 -10.42 6.07 4.08
CA GLU A 40 -10.09 7.05 3.05
C GLU A 40 -8.79 7.79 3.37
N GLN A 41 -8.61 8.20 4.63
CA GLN A 41 -7.37 8.86 5.08
C GLN A 41 -6.17 7.92 5.00
N TYR A 42 -6.36 6.63 5.36
CA TYR A 42 -5.34 5.60 5.18
C TYR A 42 -4.93 5.46 3.71
N PHE A 43 -5.90 5.34 2.78
CA PHE A 43 -5.59 5.24 1.34
C PHE A 43 -4.87 6.48 0.81
N GLU A 44 -5.18 7.67 1.28
CA GLU A 44 -4.48 8.89 0.90
C GLU A 44 -3.01 8.87 1.35
N VAL A 45 -2.74 8.39 2.57
CA VAL A 45 -1.38 8.25 3.09
C VAL A 45 -0.57 7.26 2.27
N ILE A 46 -1.08 6.04 2.06
CA ILE A 46 -0.33 5.01 1.31
C ILE A 46 -0.14 5.38 -0.17
N TYR A 47 -1.10 6.11 -0.76
CA TYR A 47 -0.93 6.63 -2.11
C TYR A 47 0.26 7.58 -2.16
N ARG A 48 0.29 8.60 -1.29
CA ARG A 48 1.37 9.59 -1.29
C ARG A 48 2.71 9.02 -0.90
N LYS A 49 2.75 8.16 0.11
CA LYS A 49 4.00 7.61 0.65
C LYS A 49 4.60 6.54 -0.25
N THR A 50 3.79 5.68 -0.85
CA THR A 50 4.24 4.45 -1.52
C THR A 50 3.79 4.38 -2.98
N SER A 51 2.47 4.43 -3.25
CA SER A 51 1.93 4.15 -4.59
C SER A 51 2.42 5.14 -5.64
N CYS A 52 2.57 6.42 -5.29
CA CYS A 52 3.05 7.46 -6.20
C CYS A 52 4.47 7.19 -6.75
N LEU A 53 5.31 6.44 -6.02
CA LEU A 53 6.64 6.05 -6.51
C LEU A 53 6.55 4.98 -7.60
N PHE A 54 5.67 3.99 -7.42
CA PHE A 54 5.38 2.97 -8.44
C PHE A 54 4.76 3.62 -9.69
N GLU A 55 3.80 4.51 -9.49
CA GLU A 55 3.20 5.34 -10.54
C GLU A 55 4.26 6.13 -11.31
N ALA A 56 5.14 6.84 -10.62
CA ALA A 56 6.22 7.61 -11.22
C ALA A 56 7.20 6.73 -12.01
N GLY A 57 7.54 5.54 -11.52
CA GLY A 57 8.39 4.59 -12.23
C GLY A 57 7.77 4.15 -13.56
N CYS A 58 6.49 3.80 -13.56
CA CYS A 58 5.75 3.43 -14.75
C CYS A 58 5.58 4.62 -15.72
N HIS A 59 5.29 5.81 -15.20
CA HIS A 59 5.18 7.04 -15.99
C HIS A 59 6.51 7.39 -16.69
N VAL A 60 7.63 7.35 -15.97
CA VAL A 60 8.96 7.57 -16.55
C VAL A 60 9.27 6.54 -17.64
N SER A 61 8.90 5.28 -17.42
CA SER A 61 9.10 4.22 -18.42
C SER A 61 8.32 4.51 -19.72
N ALA A 62 7.08 4.99 -19.60
CA ALA A 62 6.25 5.39 -20.74
C ALA A 62 6.84 6.61 -21.48
N ILE A 63 7.36 7.62 -20.76
CA ILE A 63 8.06 8.77 -21.36
C ILE A 63 9.27 8.30 -22.17
N LEU A 64 10.10 7.43 -21.59
CA LEU A 64 11.33 6.96 -22.24
C LEU A 64 11.07 6.03 -23.44
N ALA A 65 9.94 5.33 -23.43
CA ALA A 65 9.49 4.50 -24.54
C ALA A 65 8.93 5.35 -25.73
N ASN A 66 8.82 6.67 -25.59
CA ASN A 66 8.18 7.56 -26.54
C ASN A 66 6.80 7.04 -26.94
N CYS A 67 5.98 6.67 -25.94
CA CYS A 67 4.61 6.25 -26.19
C CYS A 67 3.86 7.39 -26.90
N ASP A 68 3.45 7.18 -28.15
CA ASP A 68 2.80 8.21 -28.99
C ASP A 68 1.31 8.37 -28.69
N HIS A 69 0.73 7.46 -27.87
CA HIS A 69 -0.69 7.44 -27.56
C HIS A 69 -0.94 7.81 -26.10
N GLU A 70 -1.78 8.81 -25.87
CA GLU A 70 -2.21 9.27 -24.54
C GLU A 70 -2.78 8.11 -23.68
N ASN A 71 -3.43 7.14 -24.35
CA ASN A 71 -3.94 5.93 -23.70
C ASN A 71 -2.83 5.04 -23.11
N ASP A 72 -1.66 4.95 -23.75
CA ASP A 72 -0.56 4.10 -23.30
C ASP A 72 0.10 4.69 -22.03
N PHE A 73 0.18 6.02 -21.94
CA PHE A 73 0.60 6.72 -20.73
C PHE A 73 -0.35 6.45 -19.58
N SER A 74 -1.65 6.64 -19.81
CA SER A 74 -2.69 6.45 -18.79
C SER A 74 -2.68 5.02 -18.24
N MET A 75 -2.56 4.00 -19.10
CA MET A 75 -2.47 2.60 -18.70
C MET A 75 -1.30 2.33 -17.76
N MET A 76 -0.11 2.82 -18.10
CA MET A 76 1.10 2.57 -17.29
C MET A 76 1.04 3.29 -15.94
N ILE A 77 0.50 4.51 -15.90
CA ILE A 77 0.28 5.28 -14.68
C ILE A 77 -0.68 4.53 -13.75
N GLU A 78 -1.84 4.10 -14.27
CA GLU A 78 -2.83 3.34 -13.49
C GLU A 78 -2.29 1.98 -13.04
N TYR A 79 -1.51 1.30 -13.87
CA TYR A 79 -0.83 0.07 -13.47
C TYR A 79 0.07 0.31 -12.26
N GLY A 80 0.97 1.29 -12.35
CA GLY A 80 1.91 1.60 -11.27
C GLY A 80 1.21 1.99 -9.97
N LYS A 81 0.23 2.88 -10.05
CA LYS A 81 -0.58 3.32 -8.90
C LYS A 81 -1.26 2.15 -8.20
N ASN A 82 -1.97 1.30 -8.95
CA ASN A 82 -2.69 0.17 -8.37
C ASN A 82 -1.74 -0.90 -7.83
N LEU A 83 -0.63 -1.20 -8.51
CA LEU A 83 0.40 -2.11 -8.04
C LEU A 83 1.00 -1.65 -6.71
N GLY A 84 1.40 -0.37 -6.61
CA GLY A 84 1.97 0.19 -5.38
C GLY A 84 0.98 0.18 -4.22
N THR A 85 -0.31 0.42 -4.50
CA THR A 85 -1.37 0.33 -3.49
C THR A 85 -1.56 -1.11 -3.01
N ALA A 86 -1.64 -2.09 -3.91
CA ALA A 86 -1.75 -3.51 -3.55
C ALA A 86 -0.57 -3.97 -2.70
N PHE A 87 0.65 -3.56 -3.10
CA PHE A 87 1.88 -3.86 -2.40
C PHE A 87 1.85 -3.37 -0.94
N GLN A 88 1.44 -2.11 -0.70
CA GLN A 88 1.41 -1.55 0.64
C GLN A 88 0.34 -2.21 1.51
N ILE A 89 -0.85 -2.47 0.95
CA ILE A 89 -1.94 -3.12 1.71
C ILE A 89 -1.51 -4.52 2.21
N ILE A 90 -0.79 -5.29 1.39
CA ILE A 90 -0.29 -6.61 1.81
C ILE A 90 0.83 -6.47 2.85
N ASP A 91 1.74 -5.50 2.69
CA ASP A 91 2.79 -5.25 3.69
C ASP A 91 2.19 -4.95 5.07
N ASP A 92 1.14 -4.12 5.12
CA ASP A 92 0.41 -3.79 6.35
C ASP A 92 -0.36 -5.00 6.93
N ALA A 93 -0.91 -5.89 6.06
CA ALA A 93 -1.55 -7.12 6.53
C ALA A 93 -0.54 -8.09 7.16
N MET A 94 0.66 -8.20 6.58
CA MET A 94 1.71 -9.09 7.06
C MET A 94 2.21 -8.74 8.46
N ASP A 95 2.16 -7.46 8.86
CA ASP A 95 2.53 -7.01 10.20
C ASP A 95 1.66 -7.63 11.32
N TYR A 96 0.46 -8.15 10.97
CA TYR A 96 -0.44 -8.83 11.89
C TYR A 96 -0.57 -10.35 11.66
N MET A 97 -0.06 -10.90 10.55
CA MET A 97 -0.27 -12.31 10.16
C MET A 97 0.88 -13.22 10.53
N ALA A 98 2.11 -12.72 10.55
CA ALA A 98 3.29 -13.54 10.65
C ALA A 98 3.56 -14.03 12.07
N SER A 99 4.20 -15.20 12.19
CA SER A 99 4.89 -15.61 13.41
C SER A 99 6.31 -15.04 13.40
N GLU A 100 6.86 -14.73 14.58
CA GLU A 100 8.23 -14.18 14.73
C GLU A 100 9.32 -15.00 14.00
N GLU A 101 9.06 -16.29 13.76
CA GLU A 101 10.02 -17.22 13.13
C GLU A 101 10.10 -17.08 11.60
N GLU A 102 9.07 -16.52 10.95
CA GLU A 102 8.95 -16.59 9.47
C GLU A 102 9.51 -15.39 8.71
N ILE A 103 9.57 -14.19 9.29
CA ILE A 103 9.86 -12.95 8.52
C ILE A 103 11.11 -12.20 8.99
N GLY A 104 11.67 -12.49 10.18
CA GLY A 104 12.82 -11.73 10.71
C GLY A 104 12.50 -10.25 11.02
N LYS A 105 11.23 -9.86 10.98
CA LYS A 105 10.70 -8.57 11.46
C LYS A 105 9.99 -8.81 12.79
N ASN A 106 10.02 -7.83 13.66
CA ASN A 106 9.18 -7.83 14.87
C ASN A 106 7.73 -7.67 14.45
N LEU A 107 6.86 -8.55 14.92
CA LEU A 107 5.41 -8.45 14.73
C LEU A 107 4.86 -7.23 15.47
N GLY A 108 3.94 -6.52 14.81
CA GLY A 108 3.28 -5.37 15.42
C GLY A 108 4.14 -4.11 15.42
N ASP A 109 5.13 -4.00 14.54
CA ASP A 109 5.95 -2.78 14.41
C ASP A 109 5.06 -1.56 14.10
N ASP A 110 4.06 -1.69 13.21
CA ASP A 110 3.13 -0.61 12.92
C ASP A 110 2.29 -0.21 14.14
N LEU A 111 1.85 -1.19 14.93
CA LEU A 111 1.14 -0.93 16.19
C LEU A 111 2.04 -0.23 17.21
N SER A 112 3.30 -0.67 17.35
CA SER A 112 4.26 -0.07 18.28
C SER A 112 4.56 1.39 17.95
N GLU A 113 4.49 1.75 16.66
CA GLU A 113 4.64 3.11 16.18
C GLU A 113 3.32 3.90 16.18
N GLY A 114 2.23 3.29 16.66
CA GLY A 114 0.90 3.92 16.70
C GLY A 114 0.32 4.20 15.33
N LYS A 115 0.71 3.45 14.28
CA LYS A 115 0.23 3.62 12.92
C LYS A 115 -1.13 2.93 12.73
N PRO A 116 -2.20 3.67 12.38
CA PRO A 116 -3.49 3.07 12.05
C PRO A 116 -3.46 2.52 10.62
N THR A 117 -3.12 1.24 10.47
CA THR A 117 -3.13 0.52 9.19
C THR A 117 -4.48 -0.16 8.92
N LEU A 118 -4.73 -0.60 7.69
CA LEU A 118 -6.05 -1.07 7.26
C LEU A 118 -6.61 -2.22 8.11
N PRO A 119 -5.82 -3.23 8.55
CA PRO A 119 -6.35 -4.29 9.42
C PRO A 119 -6.97 -3.75 10.70
N ILE A 120 -6.27 -2.87 11.41
CA ILE A 120 -6.75 -2.35 12.69
C ILE A 120 -7.87 -1.32 12.51
N ILE A 121 -7.86 -0.51 11.44
CA ILE A 121 -8.96 0.41 11.09
C ILE A 121 -10.25 -0.41 10.87
N HIS A 122 -10.17 -1.50 10.09
CA HIS A 122 -11.30 -2.36 9.84
C HIS A 122 -11.79 -3.06 11.13
N ALA A 123 -10.86 -3.58 11.93
CA ALA A 123 -11.20 -4.20 13.21
C ALA A 123 -11.93 -3.23 14.15
N ILE A 124 -11.48 -1.99 14.28
CA ILE A 124 -12.16 -0.95 15.07
C ILE A 124 -13.58 -0.69 14.55
N LYS A 125 -13.76 -0.64 13.23
CA LYS A 125 -15.05 -0.42 12.58
C LYS A 125 -16.04 -1.56 12.87
N MET A 126 -15.54 -2.80 12.92
CA MET A 126 -16.36 -4.00 13.13
C MET A 126 -16.56 -4.39 14.59
N SER A 127 -15.80 -3.79 15.51
CA SER A 127 -15.86 -4.07 16.94
C SER A 127 -16.80 -3.12 17.68
N GLU A 128 -17.33 -3.60 18.81
CA GLU A 128 -18.16 -2.81 19.73
C GLU A 128 -17.65 -2.96 21.18
N GLY A 129 -18.14 -2.09 22.07
CA GLY A 129 -17.92 -2.17 23.51
C GLY A 129 -16.42 -2.14 23.90
N ASP A 130 -15.99 -3.11 24.71
CA ASP A 130 -14.64 -3.13 25.27
C ASP A 130 -13.57 -3.55 24.25
N GLU A 131 -13.91 -4.39 23.24
CA GLU A 131 -12.99 -4.76 22.16
C GLU A 131 -12.59 -3.52 21.35
N LYS A 132 -13.56 -2.69 20.99
CA LYS A 132 -13.31 -1.43 20.28
C LYS A 132 -12.42 -0.48 21.06
N LYS A 133 -12.71 -0.28 22.34
CA LYS A 133 -11.90 0.57 23.23
C LYS A 133 -10.47 0.04 23.37
N MET A 134 -10.30 -1.28 23.41
CA MET A 134 -8.98 -1.92 23.49
C MET A 134 -8.16 -1.64 22.25
N LEU A 135 -8.73 -1.81 21.04
CA LEU A 135 -8.05 -1.51 19.77
C LEU A 135 -7.68 -0.02 19.69
N GLN A 136 -8.59 0.88 20.06
CA GLN A 136 -8.33 2.32 20.05
C GLN A 136 -7.19 2.68 21.02
N SER A 137 -7.26 2.19 22.26
CA SER A 137 -6.20 2.41 23.25
C SER A 137 -4.85 1.85 22.82
N ALA A 138 -4.84 0.72 22.11
CA ALA A 138 -3.60 0.13 21.61
C ALA A 138 -2.91 1.02 20.57
N ILE A 139 -3.67 1.64 19.65
CA ILE A 139 -3.11 2.64 18.72
C ILE A 139 -2.64 3.87 19.50
N GLU A 140 -3.48 4.45 20.34
CA GLU A 140 -3.21 5.70 21.07
C GLU A 140 -1.96 5.61 21.97
N MET A 141 -1.59 4.43 22.41
CA MET A 141 -0.45 4.18 23.31
C MET A 141 0.74 3.48 22.64
N GLY A 142 0.58 2.95 21.42
CA GLY A 142 1.59 2.06 20.82
C GLY A 142 1.84 0.80 21.65
N ASP A 143 0.80 0.25 22.28
CA ASP A 143 0.92 -0.82 23.28
C ASP A 143 0.95 -2.21 22.62
N ILE A 144 2.17 -2.74 22.40
CA ILE A 144 2.39 -4.11 21.90
C ILE A 144 2.21 -5.18 22.99
N GLY A 145 2.11 -4.80 24.26
CA GLY A 145 1.92 -5.76 25.36
C GLY A 145 0.62 -6.56 25.27
N LYS A 146 -0.30 -6.15 24.40
CA LYS A 146 -1.58 -6.81 24.12
C LYS A 146 -1.68 -7.36 22.69
N LEU A 147 -0.56 -7.51 21.98
CA LEU A 147 -0.54 -7.88 20.56
C LEU A 147 -1.35 -9.16 20.28
N GLU A 148 -1.20 -10.23 21.08
CA GLU A 148 -1.98 -11.46 20.92
C GLU A 148 -3.49 -11.22 21.01
N VAL A 149 -3.94 -10.38 21.93
CA VAL A 149 -5.38 -10.07 22.09
C VAL A 149 -5.86 -9.26 20.88
N ILE A 150 -5.05 -8.33 20.40
CA ILE A 150 -5.34 -7.50 19.23
C ILE A 150 -5.43 -8.37 17.98
N GLN A 151 -4.47 -9.29 17.77
CA GLN A 151 -4.50 -10.27 16.68
C GLN A 151 -5.74 -11.15 16.72
N ASN A 152 -6.16 -11.59 17.89
CA ASN A 152 -7.40 -12.35 18.06
C ASN A 152 -8.64 -11.53 17.64
N ILE A 153 -8.71 -10.23 17.99
CA ILE A 153 -9.82 -9.36 17.58
C ILE A 153 -9.76 -9.11 16.07
N ILE A 154 -8.59 -8.85 15.51
CA ILE A 154 -8.36 -8.68 14.07
C ILE A 154 -8.82 -9.94 13.31
N SER A 155 -8.47 -11.13 13.78
CA SER A 155 -8.91 -12.40 13.20
C SER A 155 -10.43 -12.59 13.30
N LYS A 156 -11.01 -12.37 14.48
CA LYS A 156 -12.45 -12.49 14.74
C LYS A 156 -13.30 -11.56 13.88
N THR A 157 -12.80 -10.36 13.60
CA THR A 157 -13.49 -9.35 12.80
C THR A 157 -13.34 -9.57 11.28
N GLY A 158 -12.56 -10.56 10.84
CA GLY A 158 -12.27 -10.81 9.43
C GLY A 158 -11.42 -9.69 8.79
N ALA A 159 -10.68 -8.93 9.61
CA ALA A 159 -9.96 -7.76 9.12
C ALA A 159 -8.80 -8.13 8.18
N ILE A 160 -8.14 -9.26 8.40
CA ILE A 160 -7.09 -9.76 7.50
C ILE A 160 -7.68 -10.15 6.15
N GLU A 161 -8.78 -10.93 6.14
CA GLU A 161 -9.46 -11.30 4.90
C GLU A 161 -9.95 -10.06 4.12
N TYR A 162 -10.50 -9.07 4.84
CA TYR A 162 -10.90 -7.81 4.22
C TYR A 162 -9.71 -7.09 3.58
N THR A 163 -8.59 -6.98 4.31
CA THR A 163 -7.37 -6.28 3.84
C THR A 163 -6.76 -7.01 2.65
N THR A 164 -6.61 -8.34 2.72
CA THR A 164 -6.10 -9.17 1.61
C THR A 164 -7.00 -9.05 0.38
N LYS A 165 -8.33 -9.10 0.57
CA LYS A 165 -9.27 -8.90 -0.55
C LYS A 165 -9.10 -7.52 -1.20
N LYS A 166 -8.90 -6.47 -0.42
CA LYS A 166 -8.60 -5.14 -0.95
C LYS A 166 -7.31 -5.11 -1.77
N ALA A 167 -6.25 -5.74 -1.29
CA ALA A 167 -5.01 -5.84 -2.05
C ALA A 167 -5.21 -6.57 -3.38
N VAL A 168 -5.94 -7.70 -3.39
CA VAL A 168 -6.29 -8.43 -4.62
C VAL A 168 -7.14 -7.58 -5.57
N GLU A 169 -8.08 -6.78 -5.07
CA GLU A 169 -8.87 -5.84 -5.89
C GLU A 169 -7.95 -4.83 -6.61
N PHE A 170 -6.95 -4.26 -5.93
CA PHE A 170 -5.99 -3.34 -6.54
C PHE A 170 -5.03 -4.05 -7.49
N SER A 171 -4.55 -5.24 -7.18
CA SER A 171 -3.76 -6.06 -8.10
C SER A 171 -4.52 -6.35 -9.39
N ASN A 172 -5.79 -6.73 -9.30
CA ASN A 172 -6.63 -6.95 -10.48
C ASN A 172 -6.83 -5.67 -11.30
N ARG A 173 -7.03 -4.51 -10.68
CA ARG A 173 -7.11 -3.22 -11.39
C ARG A 173 -5.80 -2.89 -12.11
N ALA A 174 -4.64 -3.21 -11.51
CA ALA A 174 -3.35 -3.06 -12.18
C ALA A 174 -3.30 -3.96 -13.44
N ILE A 175 -3.71 -5.22 -13.35
CA ILE A 175 -3.75 -6.14 -14.49
C ILE A 175 -4.74 -5.65 -15.57
N GLU A 176 -5.92 -5.21 -15.17
CA GLU A 176 -6.96 -4.68 -16.07
C GLU A 176 -6.48 -3.45 -16.85
N SER A 177 -5.67 -2.56 -16.23
CA SER A 177 -5.10 -1.41 -16.92
C SER A 177 -4.25 -1.81 -18.11
N LEU A 178 -3.62 -3.00 -18.09
CA LEU A 178 -2.81 -3.53 -19.18
C LEU A 178 -3.62 -4.19 -20.32
N SER A 179 -4.94 -4.20 -20.25
CA SER A 179 -5.81 -4.94 -21.20
C SER A 179 -5.51 -4.61 -22.66
N ASN A 180 -5.30 -3.34 -22.98
CA ASN A 180 -5.04 -2.84 -24.34
C ASN A 180 -3.56 -2.97 -24.77
N LEU A 181 -2.66 -3.33 -23.88
CA LEU A 181 -1.25 -3.55 -24.22
C LEU A 181 -1.12 -4.82 -25.07
N LYS A 182 -0.31 -4.77 -26.15
CA LYS A 182 -0.05 -5.94 -27.00
C LYS A 182 0.53 -7.09 -26.18
N ASN A 183 0.08 -8.31 -26.47
CA ASN A 183 0.61 -9.50 -25.83
C ASN A 183 2.11 -9.63 -26.11
N SER A 184 2.88 -9.82 -25.05
CA SER A 184 4.33 -9.97 -25.07
C SER A 184 4.81 -10.58 -23.77
N VAL A 185 6.02 -11.12 -23.75
CA VAL A 185 6.68 -11.59 -22.53
C VAL A 185 6.80 -10.48 -21.45
N TYR A 186 6.87 -9.24 -21.86
CA TYR A 186 6.91 -8.09 -20.95
C TYR A 186 5.55 -7.82 -20.29
N LYS A 187 4.45 -7.91 -21.05
CA LYS A 187 3.10 -7.83 -20.48
C LYS A 187 2.84 -8.96 -19.51
N GLU A 188 3.25 -10.18 -19.85
CA GLU A 188 3.12 -11.34 -18.96
C GLU A 188 3.94 -11.14 -17.66
N ALA A 189 5.15 -10.58 -17.76
CA ALA A 189 5.96 -10.23 -16.61
C ALA A 189 5.28 -9.19 -15.70
N LEU A 190 4.68 -8.13 -16.27
CA LEU A 190 3.94 -7.13 -15.49
C LEU A 190 2.73 -7.75 -14.78
N ILE A 191 1.98 -8.63 -15.46
CA ILE A 191 0.87 -9.37 -14.85
C ILE A 191 1.37 -10.24 -13.69
N SER A 192 2.47 -10.98 -13.91
CA SER A 192 3.06 -11.83 -12.87
C SER A 192 3.53 -11.03 -11.66
N ILE A 193 4.11 -9.83 -11.86
CA ILE A 193 4.52 -8.93 -10.77
C ILE A 193 3.31 -8.49 -9.95
N ALA A 194 2.20 -8.10 -10.60
CA ALA A 194 0.99 -7.69 -9.91
C ALA A 194 0.38 -8.84 -9.09
N GLN A 195 0.34 -10.06 -9.62
CA GLN A 195 -0.09 -11.25 -8.90
C GLN A 195 0.85 -11.56 -7.72
N PHE A 196 2.15 -11.60 -7.96
CA PHE A 196 3.14 -11.88 -6.93
C PHE A 196 3.11 -10.86 -5.78
N SER A 197 2.74 -9.59 -6.07
CA SER A 197 2.67 -8.57 -5.02
C SER A 197 1.68 -8.89 -3.90
N VAL A 198 0.66 -9.72 -4.18
CA VAL A 198 -0.38 -10.12 -3.23
C VAL A 198 -0.27 -11.58 -2.77
N ASP A 199 0.51 -12.40 -3.47
CA ASP A 199 0.70 -13.84 -3.18
C ASP A 199 1.90 -14.13 -2.26
N ARG A 200 2.45 -13.11 -1.58
CA ARG A 200 3.68 -13.25 -0.75
C ARG A 200 3.53 -14.18 0.45
N ASN A 201 2.34 -14.68 0.72
CA ASN A 201 2.03 -15.54 1.86
C ASN A 201 2.00 -17.03 1.53
N SER A 202 2.51 -17.44 0.36
CA SER A 202 2.57 -18.84 -0.06
C SER A 202 4.01 -19.34 -0.24
#